data_a73f662ad89aaa328a15b04f841a376f
#
_entry.id   a73f662ad89aaa328a15b04f841a376f
#
_cell.length_a   1.000
_cell.length_b   1.000
_cell.length_c   1.000
_cell.angle_alpha   90.00
_cell.angle_beta   90.00
_cell.angle_gamma   90.00
#
_symmetry.space_group_name_H-M   'P 1'
#
loop_
_entity.id
_entity.type
_entity.pdbx_description
1 polymer ?
#
loop_
_entity_poly.entity_id
_entity_poly.type
_entity_poly.pdbx_seq_one_letter_code
_entity_poly.pdbx_strand_id
1 'polypeptide(L)'
;MFNISFNFDLFNNYYYFYERLVVLAFSLIPTLILVGFVLYSDRRNKEPVRNIVICLLSGILSVALSGYLEQLVMPYIGNNTILTYIFAFIEEISKMAIFFLFVFDNKYYDDMYDGLVYMMLIALSFAGLENVMYAFSESTIQKSISLSIMRDITTIPLHVICGIIIGYFLSLSSFSKNKERKYINILLAL
;
A
#
# COMPACT_ATOMS: atom_id res chain seq x y z
N MET A 1 18.91 -1.84 3.20
CA MET A 1 19.42 -0.76 2.32
C MET A 1 18.97 -1.10 0.90
N PHE A 2 17.87 -0.50 0.46
CA PHE A 2 17.41 -0.67 -0.92
C PHE A 2 18.36 0.11 -1.84
N ASN A 3 19.37 -0.58 -2.35
CA ASN A 3 20.20 -0.04 -3.42
C ASN A 3 19.48 -0.38 -4.74
N ILE A 4 18.46 0.41 -5.10
CA ILE A 4 17.84 0.31 -6.41
C ILE A 4 18.77 0.95 -7.42
N SER A 5 19.78 0.19 -7.85
CA SER A 5 20.53 0.55 -9.05
C SER A 5 19.64 0.28 -10.25
N PHE A 6 18.94 1.29 -10.75
CA PHE A 6 18.32 1.25 -12.06
C PHE A 6 19.42 1.15 -13.11
N ASN A 7 19.67 -0.07 -13.58
CA ASN A 7 20.63 -0.30 -14.64
C ASN A 7 19.96 0.04 -15.98
N PHE A 8 20.27 1.22 -16.53
CA PHE A 8 19.71 1.74 -17.80
C PHE A 8 20.19 0.98 -19.06
N ASP A 9 21.15 0.05 -18.92
CA ASP A 9 21.60 -0.82 -20.03
C ASP A 9 20.51 -1.82 -20.51
N LEU A 10 19.38 -1.86 -19.83
CA LEU A 10 18.25 -2.77 -20.08
C LEU A 10 17.48 -2.46 -21.40
N PHE A 11 17.62 -1.29 -21.96
CA PHE A 11 16.89 -0.91 -23.17
C PHE A 11 17.53 -1.41 -24.47
N ASN A 12 18.74 -1.89 -24.43
CA ASN A 12 19.48 -2.32 -25.62
C ASN A 12 19.26 -3.78 -26.03
N ASN A 13 18.50 -4.58 -25.26
CA ASN A 13 18.27 -5.97 -25.59
C ASN A 13 16.79 -6.35 -25.43
N TYR A 14 16.11 -6.64 -26.56
CA TYR A 14 14.69 -7.03 -26.60
C TYR A 14 14.35 -8.17 -25.63
N TYR A 15 15.26 -9.13 -25.44
CA TYR A 15 15.09 -10.26 -24.54
C TYR A 15 14.89 -9.80 -23.09
N TYR A 16 15.71 -8.91 -22.57
CA TYR A 16 15.57 -8.34 -21.22
C TYR A 16 14.30 -7.50 -21.05
N PHE A 17 13.84 -6.87 -22.13
CA PHE A 17 12.58 -6.11 -22.10
C PHE A 17 11.38 -7.03 -21.84
N TYR A 18 11.28 -8.16 -22.56
CA TYR A 18 10.20 -9.13 -22.35
C TYR A 18 10.23 -9.77 -20.96
N GLU A 19 11.41 -10.12 -20.46
CA GLU A 19 11.56 -10.63 -19.09
C GLU A 19 11.04 -9.64 -18.05
N ARG A 20 11.37 -8.36 -18.19
CA ARG A 20 10.90 -7.31 -17.28
C ARG A 20 9.39 -7.09 -17.38
N LEU A 21 8.80 -7.17 -18.56
CA LEU A 21 7.35 -7.11 -18.73
C LEU A 21 6.65 -8.29 -18.02
N VAL A 22 7.20 -9.48 -18.11
CA VAL A 22 6.66 -10.66 -17.43
C VAL A 22 6.71 -10.46 -15.90
N VAL A 23 7.84 -10.03 -15.36
CA VAL A 23 7.98 -9.73 -13.92
C VAL A 23 6.97 -8.67 -13.49
N LEU A 24 6.84 -7.58 -14.26
CA LEU A 24 5.88 -6.51 -13.98
C LEU A 24 4.42 -7.04 -13.98
N ALA A 25 4.10 -7.92 -14.94
CA ALA A 25 2.77 -8.52 -15.02
C ALA A 25 2.46 -9.37 -13.79
N PHE A 26 3.36 -10.26 -13.37
CA PHE A 26 3.19 -11.06 -12.16
C PHE A 26 3.08 -10.20 -10.89
N SER A 27 3.82 -9.09 -10.81
CA SER A 27 3.81 -8.21 -9.63
C SER A 27 2.57 -7.32 -9.54
N LEU A 28 1.93 -6.94 -10.68
CA LEU A 28 0.84 -5.96 -10.68
C LEU A 28 -0.54 -6.54 -10.95
N ILE A 29 -0.66 -7.57 -11.81
CA ILE A 29 -1.97 -8.08 -12.22
C ILE A 29 -2.82 -8.52 -11.01
N PRO A 30 -2.31 -9.27 -10.03
CA PRO A 30 -3.09 -9.65 -8.85
C PRO A 30 -3.61 -8.44 -8.07
N THR A 31 -2.76 -7.45 -7.87
CA THR A 31 -3.16 -6.19 -7.21
C THR A 31 -4.23 -5.44 -8.00
N LEU A 32 -4.10 -5.34 -9.32
CA LEU A 32 -5.11 -4.68 -10.17
C LEU A 32 -6.45 -5.41 -10.15
N ILE A 33 -6.44 -6.74 -10.09
CA ILE A 33 -7.67 -7.55 -9.92
C ILE A 33 -8.34 -7.22 -8.59
N LEU A 34 -7.57 -7.11 -7.50
CA LEU A 34 -8.11 -6.76 -6.18
C LEU A 34 -8.64 -5.32 -6.15
N VAL A 35 -7.96 -4.35 -6.76
CA VAL A 35 -8.48 -2.98 -6.95
C VAL A 35 -9.81 -3.03 -7.71
N GLY A 36 -9.89 -3.77 -8.81
CA GLY A 36 -11.12 -3.96 -9.56
C GLY A 36 -12.24 -4.58 -8.71
N PHE A 37 -11.91 -5.53 -7.84
CA PHE A 37 -12.87 -6.14 -6.92
C PHE A 37 -13.37 -5.15 -5.87
N VAL A 38 -12.50 -4.31 -5.28
CA VAL A 38 -12.90 -3.26 -4.34
C VAL A 38 -13.85 -2.29 -5.00
N LEU A 39 -13.51 -1.79 -6.19
CA LEU A 39 -14.36 -0.87 -6.95
C LEU A 39 -15.69 -1.50 -7.40
N TYR A 40 -15.69 -2.80 -7.72
CA TYR A 40 -16.93 -3.53 -8.02
C TYR A 40 -17.80 -3.70 -6.78
N SER A 41 -17.23 -3.91 -5.61
CA SER A 41 -17.96 -4.01 -4.34
C SER A 41 -18.64 -2.70 -3.98
N ASP A 42 -17.99 -1.58 -4.31
CA ASP A 42 -18.49 -0.22 -4.11
C ASP A 42 -19.50 0.27 -5.17
N ARG A 43 -19.94 -0.57 -6.08
CA ARG A 43 -20.80 -0.21 -7.23
C ARG A 43 -22.14 0.44 -6.87
N ARG A 44 -22.62 0.32 -5.63
CA ARG A 44 -23.89 0.89 -5.16
C ARG A 44 -23.77 2.34 -4.73
N ASN A 45 -22.59 2.74 -4.22
CA ASN A 45 -22.27 4.11 -3.79
C ASN A 45 -20.96 4.54 -4.44
N LYS A 46 -20.95 4.63 -5.77
CA LYS A 46 -19.72 4.79 -6.57
C LYS A 46 -18.95 6.05 -6.22
N GLU A 47 -17.71 5.84 -5.83
CA GLU A 47 -16.78 6.92 -5.61
C GLU A 47 -16.39 7.65 -6.91
N PRO A 48 -16.21 8.97 -6.87
CA PRO A 48 -15.69 9.71 -8.00
C PRO A 48 -14.30 9.22 -8.42
N VAL A 49 -14.08 9.08 -9.71
CA VAL A 49 -12.79 8.65 -10.27
C VAL A 49 -11.62 9.48 -9.72
N ARG A 50 -11.84 10.79 -9.50
CA ARG A 50 -10.83 11.67 -8.89
C ARG A 50 -10.38 11.15 -7.52
N ASN A 51 -11.31 10.71 -6.65
CA ASN A 51 -10.98 10.21 -5.32
C ASN A 51 -10.25 8.87 -5.38
N ILE A 52 -10.70 7.98 -6.28
CA ILE A 52 -10.01 6.72 -6.54
C ILE A 52 -8.54 6.98 -6.92
N VAL A 53 -8.29 7.91 -7.85
CA VAL A 53 -6.94 8.30 -8.26
C VAL A 53 -6.15 8.89 -7.10
N ILE A 54 -6.76 9.77 -6.28
CA ILE A 54 -6.11 10.31 -5.08
C ILE A 54 -5.69 9.19 -4.13
N CYS A 55 -6.56 8.22 -3.85
CA CYS A 55 -6.25 7.10 -2.97
C CYS A 55 -5.10 6.24 -3.53
N LEU A 56 -5.11 5.92 -4.82
CA LEU A 56 -4.04 5.16 -5.46
C LEU A 56 -2.69 5.92 -5.41
N LEU A 57 -2.69 7.22 -5.69
CA LEU A 57 -1.49 8.06 -5.55
C LEU A 57 -1.03 8.19 -4.11
N SER A 58 -1.97 8.24 -3.17
CA SER A 58 -1.67 8.26 -1.73
C SER A 58 -0.93 7.00 -1.28
N GLY A 59 -1.32 5.82 -1.77
CA GLY A 59 -0.59 4.58 -1.48
C GLY A 59 0.84 4.59 -2.05
N ILE A 60 1.01 5.09 -3.28
CA ILE A 60 2.35 5.26 -3.89
C ILE A 60 3.21 6.23 -3.04
N LEU A 61 2.63 7.34 -2.58
CA LEU A 61 3.33 8.31 -1.74
C LEU A 61 3.70 7.71 -0.37
N SER A 62 2.84 6.83 0.17
CA SER A 62 3.11 6.14 1.44
C SER A 62 4.35 5.25 1.37
N VAL A 63 4.64 4.62 0.22
CA VAL A 63 5.89 3.84 0.02
C VAL A 63 7.12 4.75 0.17
N ALA A 64 7.09 5.94 -0.40
CA ALA A 64 8.21 6.87 -0.27
C ALA A 64 8.39 7.36 1.18
N LEU A 65 7.27 7.64 1.87
CA LEU A 65 7.29 8.08 3.27
C LEU A 65 7.79 6.97 4.20
N SER A 66 7.27 5.74 4.06
CA SER A 66 7.72 4.61 4.90
C SER A 66 9.19 4.31 4.69
N GLY A 67 9.65 4.23 3.43
CA GLY A 67 11.05 3.99 3.12
C GLY A 67 12.00 5.06 3.68
N TYR A 68 11.57 6.33 3.72
CA TYR A 68 12.32 7.39 4.37
C TYR A 68 12.40 7.19 5.89
N LEU A 69 11.27 6.89 6.55
CA LEU A 69 11.21 6.67 8.00
C LEU A 69 12.00 5.42 8.42
N GLU A 70 11.93 4.35 7.65
CA GLU A 70 12.70 3.12 7.87
C GLU A 70 14.21 3.37 7.82
N GLN A 71 14.68 4.17 6.86
CA GLN A 71 16.08 4.56 6.78
C GLN A 71 16.55 5.38 8.00
N LEU A 72 15.68 6.21 8.58
CA LEU A 72 15.99 6.95 9.80
C LEU A 72 16.08 6.06 11.03
N VAL A 73 15.25 5.02 11.12
CA VAL A 73 15.15 4.14 12.30
C VAL A 73 16.19 3.02 12.28
N MET A 74 16.52 2.52 11.09
CA MET A 74 17.44 1.39 10.88
C MET A 74 18.77 1.46 11.66
N PRO A 75 19.49 2.61 11.73
CA PRO A 75 20.75 2.70 12.44
C PRO A 75 20.66 2.49 13.96
N TYR A 76 19.47 2.74 14.54
CA TYR A 76 19.25 2.70 16.00
C TYR A 76 18.86 1.32 16.52
N ILE A 77 18.30 0.46 15.67
CA ILE A 77 17.69 -0.83 16.12
C ILE A 77 18.60 -2.02 15.74
N GLY A 78 19.43 -1.87 14.71
CA GLY A 78 20.21 -2.96 14.16
C GLY A 78 19.36 -3.98 13.38
N ASN A 79 20.00 -5.00 12.84
CA ASN A 79 19.33 -6.00 12.01
C ASN A 79 18.85 -7.19 12.87
N ASN A 80 17.62 -7.13 13.35
CA ASN A 80 17.00 -8.20 14.15
C ASN A 80 15.50 -8.32 13.80
N THR A 81 14.84 -9.34 14.35
CA THR A 81 13.40 -9.60 14.14
C THR A 81 12.51 -8.43 14.57
N ILE A 82 12.91 -7.67 15.60
CA ILE A 82 12.17 -6.50 16.08
C ILE A 82 12.09 -5.43 14.99
N LEU A 83 13.16 -5.26 14.21
CA LEU A 83 13.20 -4.30 13.10
C LEU A 83 12.10 -4.58 12.07
N THR A 84 11.82 -5.85 11.76
CA THR A 84 10.75 -6.22 10.82
C THR A 84 9.38 -5.76 11.30
N TYR A 85 9.07 -5.93 12.59
CA TYR A 85 7.79 -5.46 13.15
C TYR A 85 7.68 -3.93 13.19
N ILE A 86 8.80 -3.25 13.45
CA ILE A 86 8.85 -1.78 13.43
C ILE A 86 8.64 -1.26 12.01
N PHE A 87 9.22 -1.88 11.00
CA PHE A 87 9.01 -1.50 9.61
C PHE A 87 7.55 -1.70 9.19
N ALA A 88 6.95 -2.86 9.50
CA ALA A 88 5.53 -3.09 9.25
C ALA A 88 4.63 -2.02 9.91
N PHE A 89 4.95 -1.61 11.13
CA PHE A 89 4.23 -0.54 11.82
C PHE A 89 4.44 0.84 11.16
N ILE A 90 5.66 1.16 10.73
CA ILE A 90 5.98 2.40 9.99
C ILE A 90 5.21 2.46 8.68
N GLU A 91 5.08 1.35 7.96
CA GLU A 91 4.31 1.28 6.72
C GLU A 91 2.82 1.61 6.95
N GLU A 92 2.21 1.01 7.99
CA GLU A 92 0.80 1.26 8.29
C GLU A 92 0.56 2.70 8.78
N ILE A 93 1.45 3.24 9.63
CA ILE A 93 1.39 4.66 10.04
C ILE A 93 1.55 5.58 8.84
N SER A 94 2.44 5.25 7.89
CA SER A 94 2.66 6.08 6.70
C SER A 94 1.41 6.13 5.83
N LYS A 95 0.74 5.00 5.61
CA LYS A 95 -0.54 4.95 4.88
C LYS A 95 -1.63 5.79 5.58
N MET A 96 -1.73 5.65 6.90
CA MET A 96 -2.69 6.42 7.69
C MET A 96 -2.39 7.93 7.67
N ALA A 97 -1.12 8.33 7.77
CA ALA A 97 -0.71 9.73 7.71
C ALA A 97 -1.07 10.36 6.35
N ILE A 98 -0.80 9.66 5.25
CA ILE A 98 -1.14 10.13 3.91
C ILE A 98 -2.66 10.16 3.70
N PHE A 99 -3.42 9.21 4.26
CA PHE A 99 -4.88 9.26 4.27
C PHE A 99 -5.39 10.56 4.94
N PHE A 100 -4.86 10.92 6.11
CA PHE A 100 -5.24 12.17 6.79
C PHE A 100 -4.90 13.42 5.97
N LEU A 101 -3.80 13.41 5.24
CA LEU A 101 -3.37 14.57 4.45
C LEU A 101 -4.21 14.80 3.19
N PHE A 102 -4.70 13.75 2.53
CA PHE A 102 -5.28 13.87 1.19
C PHE A 102 -6.71 13.37 1.06
N VAL A 103 -7.18 12.55 2.01
CA VAL A 103 -8.47 11.86 1.90
C VAL A 103 -9.44 12.26 2.98
N PHE A 104 -8.98 12.44 4.21
CA PHE A 104 -9.83 12.64 5.39
C PHE A 104 -10.79 13.84 5.28
N ASP A 105 -10.32 14.99 4.80
CA ASP A 105 -11.13 16.21 4.64
C ASP A 105 -11.81 16.30 3.26
N ASN A 106 -11.88 15.20 2.52
CA ASN A 106 -12.51 15.18 1.22
C ASN A 106 -14.05 15.20 1.38
N LYS A 107 -14.73 16.05 0.62
CA LYS A 107 -16.21 16.19 0.65
C LYS A 107 -16.96 14.92 0.27
N TYR A 108 -16.30 13.95 -0.34
CA TYR A 108 -16.85 12.66 -0.74
C TYR A 108 -16.55 11.56 0.28
N TYR A 109 -15.87 11.89 1.38
CA TYR A 109 -15.75 11.00 2.53
C TYR A 109 -16.96 11.26 3.45
N ASP A 110 -18.13 10.80 3.02
CA ASP A 110 -19.42 11.12 3.65
C ASP A 110 -20.16 9.90 4.22
N ASP A 111 -19.65 8.70 3.99
CA ASP A 111 -20.17 7.42 4.45
C ASP A 111 -19.09 6.63 5.23
N MET A 112 -19.54 5.76 6.14
CA MET A 112 -18.64 4.87 6.90
C MET A 112 -17.96 3.84 5.99
N TYR A 113 -18.56 3.47 4.87
CA TYR A 113 -17.99 2.51 3.93
C TYR A 113 -16.85 3.10 3.11
N ASP A 114 -16.86 4.41 2.88
CA ASP A 114 -15.82 5.11 2.10
C ASP A 114 -14.43 4.95 2.73
N GLY A 115 -14.33 5.01 4.06
CA GLY A 115 -13.06 4.81 4.74
C GLY A 115 -12.46 3.42 4.53
N LEU A 116 -13.31 2.39 4.44
CA LEU A 116 -12.88 1.03 4.09
C LEU A 116 -12.37 1.00 2.64
N VAL A 117 -13.14 1.53 1.70
CA VAL A 117 -12.79 1.56 0.27
C VAL A 117 -11.50 2.35 0.05
N TYR A 118 -11.39 3.54 0.61
CA TYR A 118 -10.23 4.41 0.42
C TYR A 118 -8.96 3.81 1.04
N MET A 119 -9.03 3.28 2.27
CA MET A 119 -7.88 2.63 2.89
C MET A 119 -7.48 1.34 2.18
N MET A 120 -8.42 0.54 1.68
CA MET A 120 -8.09 -0.62 0.83
C MET A 120 -7.40 -0.21 -0.46
N LEU A 121 -7.83 0.86 -1.13
CA LEU A 121 -7.18 1.37 -2.35
C LEU A 121 -5.76 1.87 -2.06
N ILE A 122 -5.55 2.58 -0.95
CA ILE A 122 -4.23 3.02 -0.48
C ILE A 122 -3.34 1.81 -0.19
N ALA A 123 -3.84 0.83 0.56
CA ALA A 123 -3.10 -0.37 0.91
C ALA A 123 -2.72 -1.22 -0.32
N LEU A 124 -3.64 -1.37 -1.28
CA LEU A 124 -3.40 -2.10 -2.52
C LEU A 124 -2.36 -1.41 -3.41
N SER A 125 -2.44 -0.09 -3.59
CA SER A 125 -1.46 0.63 -4.41
C SER A 125 -0.08 0.66 -3.74
N PHE A 126 -0.02 0.76 -2.41
CA PHE A 126 1.20 0.58 -1.63
C PHE A 126 1.80 -0.80 -1.90
N ALA A 127 1.05 -1.87 -1.63
CA ALA A 127 1.50 -3.25 -1.76
C ALA A 127 1.90 -3.62 -3.19
N GLY A 128 1.17 -3.12 -4.20
CA GLY A 128 1.48 -3.34 -5.61
C GLY A 128 2.80 -2.70 -6.02
N LEU A 129 3.04 -1.43 -5.63
CA LEU A 129 4.32 -0.78 -5.90
C LEU A 129 5.47 -1.47 -5.18
N GLU A 130 5.28 -1.81 -3.91
CA GLU A 130 6.25 -2.52 -3.12
C GLU A 130 6.59 -3.90 -3.73
N ASN A 131 5.57 -4.66 -4.19
CA ASN A 131 5.78 -5.94 -4.86
C ASN A 131 6.64 -5.80 -6.13
N VAL A 132 6.40 -4.75 -6.93
CA VAL A 132 7.26 -4.42 -8.09
C VAL A 132 8.69 -4.14 -7.64
N MET A 133 8.89 -3.30 -6.61
CA MET A 133 10.22 -2.95 -6.12
C MET A 133 11.00 -4.18 -5.65
N TYR A 134 10.37 -5.08 -4.89
CA TYR A 134 10.99 -6.32 -4.44
C TYR A 134 11.31 -7.26 -5.60
N ALA A 135 10.36 -7.45 -6.54
CA ALA A 135 10.57 -8.32 -7.68
C ALA A 135 11.74 -7.85 -8.57
N PHE A 136 11.86 -6.54 -8.77
CA PHE A 136 12.94 -5.95 -9.57
C PHE A 136 14.29 -5.88 -8.84
N SER A 137 14.35 -6.11 -7.54
CA SER A 137 15.59 -6.21 -6.78
C SER A 137 16.25 -7.59 -6.89
N GLU A 138 15.53 -8.61 -7.35
CA GLU A 138 16.03 -9.97 -7.50
C GLU A 138 16.99 -10.12 -8.68
N SER A 139 17.94 -11.05 -8.52
CA SER A 139 19.03 -11.27 -9.47
C SER A 139 18.63 -12.06 -10.72
N THR A 140 17.52 -12.81 -10.67
CA THR A 140 17.05 -13.67 -11.78
C THR A 140 15.54 -13.59 -11.92
N ILE A 141 15.05 -13.74 -13.16
CA ILE A 141 13.61 -13.69 -13.47
C ILE A 141 12.80 -14.75 -12.68
N GLN A 142 13.35 -15.96 -12.49
CA GLN A 142 12.67 -17.02 -11.75
C GLN A 142 12.46 -16.63 -10.28
N LYS A 143 13.48 -16.02 -9.66
CA LYS A 143 13.37 -15.50 -8.28
C LYS A 143 12.39 -14.34 -8.20
N SER A 144 12.42 -13.41 -9.16
CA SER A 144 11.48 -12.30 -9.26
C SER A 144 10.04 -12.77 -9.30
N ILE A 145 9.72 -13.72 -10.19
CA ILE A 145 8.38 -14.29 -10.33
C ILE A 145 7.97 -15.05 -9.07
N SER A 146 8.86 -15.91 -8.54
CA SER A 146 8.59 -16.67 -7.31
C SER A 146 8.31 -15.76 -6.12
N LEU A 147 9.09 -14.70 -5.97
CA LEU A 147 8.90 -13.71 -4.91
C LEU A 147 7.58 -12.94 -5.09
N SER A 148 7.25 -12.53 -6.32
CA SER A 148 5.97 -11.85 -6.62
C SER A 148 4.79 -12.73 -6.22
N ILE A 149 4.76 -13.99 -6.66
CA ILE A 149 3.68 -14.93 -6.33
C ILE A 149 3.57 -15.15 -4.82
N MET A 150 4.70 -15.31 -4.13
CA MET A 150 4.70 -15.47 -2.67
C MET A 150 4.08 -14.23 -2.00
N ARG A 151 4.47 -13.04 -2.42
CA ARG A 151 3.95 -11.78 -1.87
C ARG A 151 2.47 -11.55 -2.23
N ASP A 152 2.04 -11.97 -3.41
CA ASP A 152 0.63 -11.91 -3.82
C ASP A 152 -0.29 -12.72 -2.89
N ILE A 153 0.20 -13.84 -2.36
CA ILE A 153 -0.57 -14.73 -1.47
C ILE A 153 -0.45 -14.35 0.00
N THR A 154 0.67 -13.72 0.40
CA THR A 154 0.96 -13.41 1.81
C THR A 154 0.87 -11.92 2.12
N THR A 155 1.71 -11.12 1.50
CA THR A 155 1.92 -9.71 1.84
C THR A 155 0.76 -8.84 1.38
N ILE A 156 0.29 -9.00 0.13
CA ILE A 156 -0.82 -8.18 -0.39
C ILE A 156 -2.11 -8.38 0.40
N PRO A 157 -2.57 -9.62 0.71
CA PRO A 157 -3.72 -9.82 1.58
C PRO A 157 -3.54 -9.22 2.97
N LEU A 158 -2.33 -9.28 3.55
CA LEU A 158 -2.04 -8.69 4.85
C LEU A 158 -2.25 -7.16 4.82
N HIS A 159 -1.70 -6.46 3.82
CA HIS A 159 -1.93 -5.02 3.66
C HIS A 159 -3.41 -4.69 3.47
N VAL A 160 -4.17 -5.50 2.73
CA VAL A 160 -5.62 -5.31 2.56
C VAL A 160 -6.34 -5.46 3.90
N ILE A 161 -6.01 -6.46 4.70
CA ILE A 161 -6.60 -6.67 6.03
C ILE A 161 -6.29 -5.48 6.95
N CYS A 162 -5.03 -5.02 6.99
CA CYS A 162 -4.66 -3.81 7.73
C CYS A 162 -5.44 -2.60 7.24
N GLY A 163 -5.55 -2.41 5.91
CA GLY A 163 -6.34 -1.34 5.32
C GLY A 163 -7.81 -1.37 5.72
N ILE A 164 -8.44 -2.56 5.78
CA ILE A 164 -9.82 -2.73 6.25
C ILE A 164 -9.94 -2.31 7.72
N ILE A 165 -9.04 -2.79 8.57
CA ILE A 165 -9.06 -2.49 10.01
C ILE A 165 -8.87 -0.98 10.24
N ILE A 166 -7.84 -0.39 9.65
CA ILE A 166 -7.56 1.04 9.75
C ILE A 166 -8.74 1.86 9.22
N GLY A 167 -9.23 1.54 8.01
CA GLY A 167 -10.36 2.23 7.39
C GLY A 167 -11.63 2.17 8.23
N TYR A 168 -11.92 1.02 8.83
CA TYR A 168 -13.06 0.85 9.72
C TYR A 168 -12.98 1.76 10.95
N PHE A 169 -11.86 1.75 11.66
CA PHE A 169 -11.70 2.59 12.86
C PHE A 169 -11.61 4.07 12.54
N LEU A 170 -11.01 4.46 11.41
CA LEU A 170 -11.01 5.84 10.95
C LEU A 170 -12.42 6.32 10.62
N SER A 171 -13.25 5.49 9.98
CA SER A 171 -14.64 5.81 9.74
C SER A 171 -15.44 5.95 11.04
N LEU A 172 -15.28 5.02 11.98
CA LEU A 172 -15.89 5.14 13.31
C LEU A 172 -15.47 6.44 14.02
N SER A 173 -14.23 6.86 13.85
CA SER A 173 -13.74 8.13 14.38
C SER A 173 -14.42 9.32 13.71
N SER A 174 -14.45 9.37 12.37
CA SER A 174 -14.97 10.48 11.59
C SER A 174 -16.44 10.76 11.88
N PHE A 175 -17.25 9.71 11.91
CA PHE A 175 -18.71 9.80 12.12
C PHE A 175 -19.13 9.75 13.59
N SER A 176 -18.19 9.66 14.55
CA SER A 176 -18.53 9.72 15.97
C SER A 176 -18.89 11.12 16.43
N LYS A 177 -20.02 11.26 17.14
CA LYS A 177 -20.41 12.51 17.80
C LYS A 177 -19.65 12.79 19.11
N ASN A 178 -19.05 11.76 19.71
CA ASN A 178 -18.33 11.87 20.99
C ASN A 178 -16.83 12.06 20.72
N LYS A 179 -16.25 13.15 21.24
CA LYS A 179 -14.82 13.48 21.08
C LYS A 179 -13.90 12.39 21.63
N GLU A 180 -14.20 11.82 22.80
CA GLU A 180 -13.39 10.76 23.39
C GLU A 180 -13.35 9.52 22.52
N ARG A 181 -14.51 9.11 21.97
CA ARG A 181 -14.60 7.98 21.03
C ARG A 181 -13.82 8.22 19.73
N LYS A 182 -13.76 9.47 19.24
CA LYS A 182 -12.92 9.82 18.09
C LYS A 182 -11.46 9.46 18.34
N TYR A 183 -10.89 9.91 19.46
CA TYR A 183 -9.49 9.63 19.78
C TYR A 183 -9.22 8.15 20.04
N ILE A 184 -10.13 7.47 20.74
CA ILE A 184 -10.02 6.03 20.98
C ILE A 184 -10.01 5.26 19.65
N ASN A 185 -10.91 5.59 18.71
CA ASN A 185 -10.96 4.93 17.41
C ASN A 185 -9.73 5.18 16.56
N ILE A 186 -9.15 6.40 16.59
CA ILE A 186 -7.86 6.67 15.92
C ILE A 186 -6.75 5.83 16.53
N LEU A 187 -6.73 5.68 17.86
CA LEU A 187 -5.73 4.83 18.52
C LEU A 187 -5.90 3.34 18.20
N LEU A 188 -7.15 2.88 18.05
CA LEU A 188 -7.45 1.50 17.66
C LEU A 188 -7.18 1.21 16.17
N ALA A 189 -7.04 2.25 15.35
CA ALA A 189 -6.63 2.13 13.95
C ALA A 189 -5.13 1.86 13.78
N LEU A 190 -4.32 2.10 14.80
CA LEU A 190 -2.87 1.86 14.86
C LEU A 190 -2.55 0.48 15.43
#